data_877e3cd0b950666f795043e6881791bb
#
_entry.id   877e3cd0b950666f795043e6881791bb
#
_cell.length_a   1.000
_cell.length_b   1.000
_cell.length_c   1.000
_cell.angle_alpha   90.00
_cell.angle_beta   90.00
_cell.angle_gamma   90.00
#
_symmetry.space_group_name_H-M   'P 1'
#
loop_
_entity.id
_entity.type
_entity.pdbx_description
1 polymer ?
#
loop_
_entity_poly.entity_id
_entity_poly.type
_entity_poly.pdbx_seq_one_letter_code
_entity_poly.pdbx_strand_id
1 'polypeptide(L)'
;MPDDIQTLRRILHENRVIAVVGLSANWYRPSFFAAKYMMQHGYTIVPVNPAYQEVLGQKCYANLREIPFKVDMVDCFRKTGEIMPIAEDAIAIGARTLWQQLGVANAEASRKAEAAGLDAVMDRCVKIEHARLFGGLNWAGVNTKVISAKRPRWLPN
;
A
#
# COMPACT_ATOMS: atom_id res chain seq x y z
N MET A 1 8.57 -11.27 11.32
CA MET A 1 8.61 -9.80 11.18
C MET A 1 7.99 -9.40 9.85
N PRO A 2 7.06 -8.45 9.84
CA PRO A 2 6.43 -8.02 8.57
C PRO A 2 7.41 -7.33 7.61
N ASP A 3 8.61 -7.02 8.07
CA ASP A 3 9.61 -6.36 7.23
C ASP A 3 10.53 -7.32 6.49
N ASP A 4 10.48 -8.61 6.77
CA ASP A 4 11.35 -9.53 6.04
C ASP A 4 10.84 -9.77 4.61
N ILE A 5 11.78 -10.15 3.75
CA ILE A 5 11.52 -10.30 2.32
C ILE A 5 10.42 -11.33 2.04
N GLN A 6 10.43 -12.44 2.75
CA GLN A 6 9.44 -13.49 2.52
C GLN A 6 8.05 -13.05 2.92
N THR A 7 7.92 -12.34 4.04
CA THR A 7 6.64 -11.81 4.49
C THR A 7 6.11 -10.75 3.52
N LEU A 8 6.96 -9.82 3.08
CA LEU A 8 6.55 -8.80 2.12
C LEU A 8 6.12 -9.44 0.79
N ARG A 9 6.85 -10.46 0.33
CA ARG A 9 6.50 -11.16 -0.90
C ARG A 9 5.14 -11.85 -0.76
N ARG A 10 4.89 -12.51 0.35
CA ARG A 10 3.60 -13.16 0.63
C ARG A 10 2.47 -12.15 0.62
N ILE A 11 2.64 -11.03 1.33
CA ILE A 11 1.63 -9.98 1.40
C ILE A 11 1.29 -9.47 -0.01
N LEU A 12 2.29 -9.15 -0.81
CA LEU A 12 2.06 -8.62 -2.15
C LEU A 12 1.47 -9.67 -3.10
N HIS A 13 1.74 -10.93 -2.87
CA HIS A 13 1.16 -12.01 -3.68
C HIS A 13 -0.31 -12.26 -3.31
N GLU A 14 -0.64 -12.23 -2.04
CA GLU A 14 -1.98 -12.59 -1.54
C GLU A 14 -2.98 -11.44 -1.55
N ASN A 15 -2.51 -10.20 -1.48
CA ASN A 15 -3.38 -9.03 -1.37
C ASN A 15 -3.55 -8.37 -2.73
N ARG A 16 -4.63 -8.71 -3.43
CA ARG A 16 -4.83 -8.28 -4.82
C ARG A 16 -5.80 -7.09 -4.96
N VAL A 17 -6.66 -6.87 -3.99
CA VAL A 17 -7.58 -5.73 -3.96
C VAL A 17 -7.06 -4.73 -2.94
N ILE A 18 -6.60 -3.58 -3.41
CA ILE A 18 -5.93 -2.58 -2.59
C ILE A 18 -6.76 -1.31 -2.53
N ALA A 19 -7.24 -0.96 -1.34
CA ALA A 19 -7.87 0.34 -1.11
C ALA A 19 -6.77 1.34 -0.77
N VAL A 20 -6.66 2.37 -1.58
CA VAL A 20 -5.62 3.40 -1.43
C VAL A 20 -6.25 4.63 -0.78
N VAL A 21 -6.02 4.79 0.51
CA VAL A 21 -6.58 5.90 1.30
C VAL A 21 -5.71 7.14 1.11
N GLY A 22 -6.33 8.22 0.66
CA GLY A 22 -5.62 9.45 0.34
C GLY A 22 -5.09 9.49 -1.08
N LEU A 23 -5.55 8.60 -1.96
CA LEU A 23 -5.16 8.61 -3.36
C LEU A 23 -5.56 9.93 -4.01
N SER A 24 -4.57 10.62 -4.60
CA SER A 24 -4.78 11.89 -5.29
C SER A 24 -5.04 11.66 -6.78
N ALA A 25 -5.90 12.48 -7.36
CA ALA A 25 -6.12 12.49 -8.80
C ALA A 25 -5.00 13.24 -9.54
N ASN A 26 -4.11 13.91 -8.84
CA ASN A 26 -2.99 14.65 -9.44
C ASN A 26 -1.90 13.67 -9.85
N TRP A 27 -1.63 13.62 -11.17
CA TRP A 27 -0.72 12.65 -11.76
C TRP A 27 0.72 12.72 -11.21
N TYR A 28 1.12 13.84 -10.63
CA TYR A 28 2.48 14.04 -10.10
C TYR A 28 2.60 13.65 -8.62
N ARG A 29 1.54 13.21 -7.97
CA ARG A 29 1.60 12.81 -6.56
C ARG A 29 2.08 11.36 -6.42
N PRO A 30 2.85 11.06 -5.37
CA PRO A 30 3.33 9.69 -5.13
C PRO A 30 2.20 8.64 -5.06
N SER A 31 1.07 8.99 -4.47
CA SER A 31 -0.07 8.05 -4.39
C SER A 31 -0.60 7.68 -5.78
N PHE A 32 -0.62 8.63 -6.71
CA PHE A 32 -1.06 8.36 -8.08
C PHE A 32 -0.11 7.40 -8.79
N PHE A 33 1.19 7.65 -8.69
CA PHE A 33 2.19 6.78 -9.32
C PHE A 33 2.14 5.37 -8.76
N ALA A 34 2.06 5.24 -7.44
CA ALA A 34 2.01 3.93 -6.81
C ALA A 34 0.76 3.15 -7.22
N ALA A 35 -0.41 3.81 -7.19
CA ALA A 35 -1.67 3.17 -7.57
C ALA A 35 -1.66 2.74 -9.03
N LYS A 36 -1.21 3.63 -9.93
CA LYS A 36 -1.13 3.33 -11.36
C LYS A 36 -0.20 2.15 -11.63
N TYR A 37 0.97 2.14 -10.99
CA TYR A 37 1.91 1.03 -11.12
C TYR A 37 1.26 -0.29 -10.70
N MET A 38 0.61 -0.32 -9.55
CA MET A 38 0.00 -1.54 -9.05
C MET A 38 -1.12 -2.02 -9.97
N MET A 39 -1.95 -1.09 -10.51
CA MET A 39 -2.96 -1.45 -11.50
C MET A 39 -2.35 -2.11 -12.72
N GLN A 40 -1.24 -1.57 -13.23
CA GLN A 40 -0.56 -2.10 -14.40
C GLN A 40 0.04 -3.49 -14.14
N HIS A 41 0.20 -3.86 -12.89
CA HIS A 41 0.74 -5.17 -12.48
C HIS A 41 -0.35 -6.11 -11.95
N GLY A 42 -1.61 -5.87 -12.31
CA GLY A 42 -2.69 -6.81 -12.06
C GLY A 42 -3.44 -6.64 -10.74
N TYR A 43 -3.19 -5.57 -10.02
CA TYR A 43 -3.92 -5.29 -8.77
C TYR A 43 -5.17 -4.49 -9.05
N THR A 44 -6.23 -4.75 -8.30
CA THR A 44 -7.44 -3.93 -8.32
C THR A 44 -7.24 -2.79 -7.34
N ILE A 45 -7.26 -1.56 -7.84
CA ILE A 45 -7.11 -0.36 -7.02
C ILE A 45 -8.48 0.22 -6.72
N VAL A 46 -8.74 0.47 -5.46
CA VAL A 46 -9.97 1.09 -4.98
C VAL A 46 -9.61 2.43 -4.36
N PRO A 47 -9.85 3.54 -5.06
CA PRO A 47 -9.51 4.86 -4.49
C PRO A 47 -10.41 5.19 -3.29
N VAL A 48 -9.81 5.75 -2.25
CA VAL A 48 -10.55 6.24 -1.08
C VAL A 48 -10.10 7.65 -0.76
N ASN A 49 -10.96 8.61 -1.05
CA ASN A 49 -10.70 10.02 -0.80
C ASN A 49 -12.01 10.80 -0.91
N PRO A 50 -12.42 11.54 0.13
CA PRO A 50 -13.70 12.28 0.07
C PRO A 50 -13.72 13.42 -0.94
N ALA A 51 -12.56 13.83 -1.47
CA ALA A 51 -12.46 14.93 -2.42
C ALA A 51 -12.81 14.54 -3.87
N TYR A 52 -12.87 13.25 -4.20
CA TYR A 52 -13.06 12.81 -5.57
C TYR A 52 -14.20 11.80 -5.71
N GLN A 53 -14.80 11.74 -6.91
CA GLN A 53 -15.78 10.72 -7.26
C GLN A 53 -15.14 9.60 -8.08
N GLU A 54 -14.05 9.89 -8.77
CA GLU A 54 -13.36 8.94 -9.63
C GLU A 54 -11.87 9.28 -9.68
N VAL A 55 -11.03 8.26 -9.63
CA VAL A 55 -9.58 8.40 -9.79
C VAL A 55 -9.09 7.19 -10.60
N LEU A 56 -8.26 7.43 -11.61
CA LEU A 56 -7.70 6.37 -12.46
C LEU A 56 -8.79 5.51 -13.11
N GLY A 57 -9.94 6.12 -13.45
CA GLY A 57 -11.05 5.41 -14.05
C GLY A 57 -11.82 4.51 -13.09
N GLN A 58 -11.51 4.56 -11.79
CA GLN A 58 -12.16 3.75 -10.77
C GLN A 58 -13.04 4.63 -9.88
N LYS A 59 -14.18 4.10 -9.47
CA LYS A 59 -15.04 4.80 -8.52
C LYS A 59 -14.27 5.05 -7.22
N CYS A 60 -14.34 6.29 -6.73
CA CYS A 60 -13.70 6.71 -5.49
C CYS A 60 -14.73 6.73 -4.37
N TYR A 61 -14.37 6.14 -3.23
CA TYR A 61 -15.24 6.10 -2.05
C TYR A 61 -14.77 7.12 -1.03
N ALA A 62 -15.69 7.70 -0.29
CA ALA A 62 -15.36 8.71 0.71
C ALA A 62 -14.60 8.11 1.91
N ASN A 63 -14.91 6.86 2.26
CA ASN A 63 -14.23 6.15 3.34
C ASN A 63 -14.27 4.63 3.08
N LEU A 64 -13.50 3.88 3.84
CA LEU A 64 -13.36 2.44 3.67
C LEU A 64 -14.68 1.68 3.87
N ARG A 65 -15.51 2.14 4.78
CA ARG A 65 -16.75 1.43 5.13
C ARG A 65 -17.80 1.48 4.04
N GLU A 66 -17.67 2.41 3.08
CA GLU A 66 -18.59 2.52 1.94
C GLU A 66 -18.29 1.55 0.82
N ILE A 67 -17.15 0.88 0.85
CA ILE A 67 -16.76 -0.06 -0.20
C ILE A 67 -17.63 -1.33 -0.09
N PRO A 68 -18.38 -1.70 -1.16
CA PRO A 68 -19.37 -2.78 -1.07
C PRO A 68 -18.81 -4.18 -1.31
N PHE A 69 -17.50 -4.33 -1.44
CA PHE A 69 -16.85 -5.62 -1.71
C PHE A 69 -15.63 -5.77 -0.81
N LYS A 70 -15.03 -6.97 -0.82
CA LYS A 70 -13.90 -7.26 0.04
C LYS A 70 -12.63 -6.55 -0.43
N VAL A 71 -11.93 -5.95 0.52
CA VAL A 71 -10.63 -5.31 0.33
C VAL A 71 -9.58 -6.16 1.06
N ASP A 72 -8.48 -6.46 0.38
CA ASP A 72 -7.40 -7.22 0.98
C ASP A 72 -6.42 -6.33 1.73
N MET A 73 -5.97 -5.26 1.10
CA MET A 73 -4.97 -4.35 1.68
C MET A 73 -5.53 -2.93 1.75
N VAL A 74 -5.25 -2.26 2.87
CA VAL A 74 -5.49 -0.83 3.03
C VAL A 74 -4.13 -0.13 2.98
N ASP A 75 -3.88 0.61 1.91
CA ASP A 75 -2.62 1.31 1.66
C ASP A 75 -2.79 2.79 1.99
N CYS A 76 -2.01 3.29 2.94
CA CYS A 76 -2.25 4.58 3.56
C CYS A 76 -1.29 5.65 3.06
N PHE A 77 -1.85 6.63 2.33
CA PHE A 77 -1.17 7.86 1.93
C PHE A 77 -1.72 9.04 2.72
N ARG A 78 -1.71 8.93 4.05
CA ARG A 78 -2.15 9.97 4.96
C ARG A 78 -1.08 10.23 6.00
N LYS A 79 -1.18 11.36 6.71
CA LYS A 79 -0.22 11.69 7.77
C LYS A 79 -0.25 10.66 8.89
N THR A 80 0.89 10.42 9.50
CA THR A 80 1.04 9.44 10.59
C THR A 80 -0.03 9.59 11.66
N GLY A 81 -0.37 10.82 12.06
CA GLY A 81 -1.38 11.06 13.09
C GLY A 81 -2.82 10.72 12.67
N GLU A 82 -3.06 10.48 11.39
CA GLU A 82 -4.40 10.16 10.87
C GLU A 82 -4.62 8.66 10.66
N ILE A 83 -3.65 7.83 11.01
CA ILE A 83 -3.71 6.39 10.66
C ILE A 83 -4.59 5.59 11.60
N MET A 84 -4.70 5.96 12.87
CA MET A 84 -5.48 5.16 13.82
C MET A 84 -6.94 4.93 13.38
N PRO A 85 -7.70 5.96 12.96
CA PRO A 85 -9.06 5.72 12.47
C PRO A 85 -9.11 4.85 11.22
N ILE A 86 -8.09 4.96 10.35
CA ILE A 86 -7.99 4.14 9.14
C ILE A 86 -7.75 2.68 9.52
N ALA A 87 -6.89 2.44 10.51
CA ALA A 87 -6.63 1.09 11.02
C ALA A 87 -7.92 0.47 11.59
N GLU A 88 -8.69 1.25 12.34
CA GLU A 88 -9.96 0.79 12.88
C GLU A 88 -10.95 0.42 11.78
N ASP A 89 -11.03 1.22 10.73
CA ASP A 89 -11.87 0.92 9.57
C ASP A 89 -11.38 -0.32 8.82
N ALA A 90 -10.07 -0.47 8.67
CA ALA A 90 -9.50 -1.65 8.02
C ALA A 90 -9.86 -2.93 8.75
N ILE A 91 -9.81 -2.89 10.07
CA ILE A 91 -10.22 -4.02 10.92
C ILE A 91 -11.71 -4.30 10.72
N ALA A 92 -12.53 -3.25 10.74
CA ALA A 92 -13.99 -3.39 10.64
C ALA A 92 -14.44 -3.99 9.31
N ILE A 93 -13.76 -3.67 8.21
CA ILE A 93 -14.10 -4.22 6.89
C ILE A 93 -13.47 -5.57 6.61
N GLY A 94 -12.68 -6.10 7.53
CA GLY A 94 -12.04 -7.41 7.38
C GLY A 94 -10.88 -7.44 6.42
N ALA A 95 -10.14 -6.35 6.28
CA ALA A 95 -8.93 -6.33 5.46
C ALA A 95 -7.87 -7.27 6.06
N ARG A 96 -6.95 -7.71 5.22
CA ARG A 96 -5.86 -8.60 5.64
C ARG A 96 -4.60 -7.85 6.04
N THR A 97 -4.39 -6.67 5.45
CA THR A 97 -3.14 -5.93 5.61
C THR A 97 -3.40 -4.44 5.76
N LEU A 98 -2.71 -3.82 6.71
CA LEU A 98 -2.61 -2.37 6.84
C LEU A 98 -1.20 -1.99 6.39
N TRP A 99 -1.10 -1.23 5.30
CA TRP A 99 0.17 -0.82 4.73
C TRP A 99 0.34 0.69 4.86
N GLN A 100 1.34 1.12 5.59
CA GLN A 100 1.68 2.52 5.77
C GLN A 100 2.85 2.86 4.87
N GLN A 101 2.64 3.84 3.99
CA GLN A 101 3.59 4.21 2.95
C GLN A 101 4.85 4.85 3.51
N LEU A 102 5.83 5.06 2.64
CA LEU A 102 7.09 5.70 2.99
C LEU A 102 6.84 7.04 3.69
N GLY A 103 7.42 7.22 4.86
CA GLY A 103 7.20 8.40 5.68
C GLY A 103 6.00 8.31 6.62
N VAL A 104 5.24 7.22 6.56
CA VAL A 104 4.07 7.01 7.43
C VAL A 104 4.34 5.85 8.37
N ALA A 105 4.46 6.12 9.65
CA ALA A 105 4.83 5.09 10.63
C ALA A 105 4.12 5.32 11.96
N ASN A 106 2.87 4.84 12.04
CA ASN A 106 2.11 4.85 13.28
C ASN A 106 2.17 3.48 13.93
N ALA A 107 3.09 3.32 14.88
CA ALA A 107 3.34 2.04 15.54
C ALA A 107 2.14 1.57 16.36
N GLU A 108 1.41 2.50 16.97
CA GLU A 108 0.23 2.16 17.77
C GLU A 108 -0.89 1.58 16.89
N ALA A 109 -1.12 2.19 15.74
CA ALA A 109 -2.09 1.70 14.76
C ALA A 109 -1.67 0.32 14.24
N SER A 110 -0.38 0.12 13.98
CA SER A 110 0.15 -1.18 13.56
C SER A 110 -0.10 -2.26 14.61
N ARG A 111 0.16 -1.96 15.88
CA ARG A 111 -0.08 -2.92 16.97
C ARG A 111 -1.57 -3.28 17.07
N LYS A 112 -2.44 -2.30 16.90
CA LYS A 112 -3.88 -2.54 16.93
C LYS A 112 -4.31 -3.44 15.78
N ALA A 113 -3.80 -3.19 14.58
CA ALA A 113 -4.10 -4.02 13.41
C ALA A 113 -3.58 -5.44 13.61
N GLU A 114 -2.36 -5.60 14.09
CA GLU A 114 -1.77 -6.93 14.35
C GLU A 114 -2.55 -7.69 15.42
N ALA A 115 -3.00 -7.01 16.47
CA ALA A 115 -3.82 -7.63 17.52
C ALA A 115 -5.14 -8.15 16.97
N ALA A 116 -5.65 -7.54 15.89
CA ALA A 116 -6.89 -7.97 15.23
C ALA A 116 -6.63 -9.00 14.12
N GLY A 117 -5.39 -9.44 13.93
CA GLY A 117 -5.03 -10.48 12.97
C GLY A 117 -4.57 -9.98 11.60
N LEU A 118 -4.39 -8.66 11.41
CA LEU A 118 -3.88 -8.13 10.17
C LEU A 118 -2.34 -8.18 10.15
N ASP A 119 -1.79 -8.26 8.94
CA ASP A 119 -0.39 -7.90 8.73
C ASP A 119 -0.29 -6.36 8.76
N ALA A 120 0.77 -5.82 9.33
CA ALA A 120 0.97 -4.38 9.37
C ALA A 120 2.38 -4.04 8.89
N VAL A 121 2.46 -3.18 7.89
CA VAL A 121 3.72 -2.71 7.30
C VAL A 121 3.78 -1.20 7.49
N MET A 122 4.95 -0.68 7.85
CA MET A 122 5.15 0.76 8.05
C MET A 122 6.32 1.26 7.23
N ASP A 123 6.21 2.52 6.78
CA ASP A 123 7.33 3.26 6.18
C ASP A 123 7.95 2.55 4.99
N ARG A 124 7.09 2.00 4.10
CA ARG A 124 7.54 1.37 2.87
C ARG A 124 6.63 1.74 1.71
N CYS A 125 7.21 1.96 0.54
CA CYS A 125 6.44 2.22 -0.67
C CYS A 125 6.04 0.90 -1.32
N VAL A 126 4.74 0.67 -1.48
CA VAL A 126 4.22 -0.58 -2.04
C VAL A 126 4.73 -0.81 -3.47
N LYS A 127 4.84 0.26 -4.27
CA LYS A 127 5.38 0.19 -5.62
C LYS A 127 6.84 -0.25 -5.62
N ILE A 128 7.65 0.35 -4.74
CA ILE A 128 9.08 0.03 -4.66
C ILE A 128 9.28 -1.41 -4.21
N GLU A 129 8.55 -1.84 -3.21
CA GLU A 129 8.65 -3.22 -2.71
C GLU A 129 8.22 -4.22 -3.78
N HIS A 130 7.13 -3.94 -4.49
CA HIS A 130 6.68 -4.82 -5.58
C HIS A 130 7.74 -4.90 -6.69
N ALA A 131 8.26 -3.75 -7.13
CA ALA A 131 9.26 -3.70 -8.19
C ALA A 131 10.53 -4.47 -7.80
N ARG A 132 10.93 -4.37 -6.53
CA ARG A 132 12.10 -5.05 -6.02
C ARG A 132 11.91 -6.58 -5.95
N LEU A 133 10.72 -7.03 -5.55
CA LEU A 133 10.47 -8.46 -5.30
C LEU A 133 9.97 -9.20 -6.54
N PHE A 134 9.23 -8.54 -7.43
CA PHE A 134 8.59 -9.17 -8.58
C PHE A 134 8.94 -8.57 -9.92
N GLY A 135 9.60 -7.40 -9.93
CA GLY A 135 9.96 -6.69 -11.15
C GLY A 135 11.42 -6.88 -11.54
N GLY A 136 11.88 -6.04 -12.48
CA GLY A 136 13.24 -6.08 -13.00
C GLY A 136 14.32 -5.78 -11.97
N LEU A 137 13.99 -5.09 -10.88
CA LEU A 137 14.95 -4.80 -9.82
C LEU A 137 15.50 -6.07 -9.18
N ASN A 138 14.63 -7.05 -8.96
CA ASN A 138 15.03 -8.33 -8.40
C ASN A 138 15.95 -9.09 -9.36
N TRP A 139 15.59 -9.09 -10.63
CA TRP A 139 16.39 -9.74 -11.67
C TRP A 139 17.78 -9.12 -11.80
N ALA A 140 17.89 -7.82 -11.65
CA ALA A 140 19.16 -7.10 -11.80
C ALA A 140 20.12 -7.29 -10.61
N GLY A 141 19.84 -8.20 -9.72
CA GLY A 141 20.73 -8.51 -8.60
C GLY A 141 20.53 -7.64 -7.38
N VAL A 142 19.49 -6.86 -7.35
CA VAL A 142 19.15 -6.01 -6.20
C VAL A 142 18.68 -6.86 -5.02
N ASN A 143 18.47 -8.13 -5.24
CA ASN A 143 18.03 -9.07 -4.22
C ASN A 143 19.17 -9.36 -3.24
N THR A 144 19.69 -8.32 -2.63
CA THR A 144 20.76 -8.37 -1.66
C THR A 144 20.25 -8.21 -0.24
N LYS A 145 18.93 -8.19 -0.07
CA LYS A 145 18.24 -7.91 1.19
C LYS A 145 18.33 -6.45 1.63
N VAL A 146 18.86 -5.58 0.79
CA VAL A 146 18.85 -4.15 1.04
C VAL A 146 17.52 -3.59 0.58
N ILE A 147 16.72 -3.12 1.52
CA ILE A 147 15.44 -2.49 1.22
C ILE A 147 15.64 -0.99 1.29
N SER A 148 15.56 -0.34 0.13
CA SER A 148 15.82 1.09 0.01
C SER A 148 14.84 1.74 -0.95
N ALA A 149 14.39 2.93 -0.61
CA ALA A 149 13.59 3.76 -1.51
C ALA A 149 14.47 4.43 -2.57
N LYS A 150 15.79 4.42 -2.38
CA LYS A 150 16.70 5.03 -3.33
C LYS A 150 16.93 4.11 -4.52
N ARG A 151 16.94 4.70 -5.72
CA ARG A 151 17.23 3.97 -6.93
C ARG A 151 18.70 3.53 -6.94
N PRO A 152 18.99 2.25 -7.18
CA PRO A 152 20.38 1.81 -7.32
C PRO A 152 21.07 2.50 -8.51
N ARG A 153 22.36 2.83 -8.35
CA ARG A 153 23.09 3.57 -9.37
C ARG A 153 23.20 2.88 -10.71
N TRP A 154 23.23 1.56 -10.70
CA TRP A 154 23.42 0.75 -11.90
C TRP A 154 22.13 0.44 -12.64
N LEU A 155 21.00 0.94 -12.17
CA LEU A 155 19.75 0.85 -12.92
C LEU A 155 19.61 2.05 -13.83
N PRO A 156 19.07 1.84 -15.06
CA PRO A 156 18.84 2.96 -15.97
C PRO A 156 17.80 3.91 -15.39
N ASN A 157 17.92 5.18 -15.81
CA ASN A 157 16.99 6.22 -15.38
C ASN A 157 15.66 6.13 -16.12
#